data_62ac2edbd2c8a55ae4562748f81e43c6
#
_entry.id   62ac2edbd2c8a55ae4562748f81e43c6
#
_cell.length_a   1.000
_cell.length_b   1.000
_cell.length_c   1.000
_cell.angle_alpha   90.00
_cell.angle_beta   90.00
_cell.angle_gamma   90.00
#
_symmetry.space_group_name_H-M   'P 1'
#
loop_
_entity.id
_entity.type
_entity.pdbx_description
1 polymer ?
#
loop_
_entity_poly.entity_id
_entity_poly.type
_entity_poly.pdbx_seq_one_letter_code
_entity_poly.pdbx_strand_id
1 'polypeptide(L)'
;VFSPDGQYLYFTSDRGGSPQIYRQPLAGGSAQRVTFNGNYAVSPAINPQGTEISYVTRSNGRYRVAIMDLQTGQERILTGNEFDESPCFSPNGRIICYASERGKKGVLGTVSTDGAVSAWLTASAGDIREPTWGPLLD
;
A
#
# COMPACT_ATOMS: atom_id res chain seq x y z
N VAL A 1 -6.53 3.33 -7.54
CA VAL A 1 -5.58 2.68 -8.46
C VAL A 1 -6.31 1.65 -9.31
N PHE A 2 -5.95 1.55 -10.55
CA PHE A 2 -6.54 0.57 -11.45
C PHE A 2 -5.82 -0.76 -11.36
N SER A 3 -6.58 -1.86 -11.50
CA SER A 3 -5.95 -3.17 -11.66
C SER A 3 -5.19 -3.22 -13.00
N PRO A 4 -4.11 -4.03 -13.09
CA PRO A 4 -3.33 -4.10 -14.34
C PRO A 4 -4.10 -4.60 -15.54
N ASP A 5 -5.14 -5.42 -15.33
CA ASP A 5 -6.01 -5.92 -16.41
C ASP A 5 -7.10 -4.92 -16.83
N GLY A 6 -7.19 -3.77 -16.15
CA GLY A 6 -8.16 -2.73 -16.46
C GLY A 6 -9.60 -3.06 -16.07
N GLN A 7 -9.83 -4.07 -15.25
CA GLN A 7 -11.19 -4.51 -14.90
C GLN A 7 -11.74 -3.87 -13.62
N TYR A 8 -10.87 -3.41 -12.72
CA TYR A 8 -11.27 -2.86 -11.43
C TYR A 8 -10.55 -1.57 -11.10
N LEU A 9 -11.26 -0.69 -10.37
CA LEU A 9 -10.66 0.47 -9.71
C LEU A 9 -10.68 0.21 -8.19
N TYR A 10 -9.52 0.28 -7.56
CA TYR A 10 -9.39 0.18 -6.10
C TYR A 10 -9.27 1.57 -5.51
N PHE A 11 -10.02 1.85 -4.46
CA PHE A 11 -10.08 3.20 -3.86
C PHE A 11 -10.44 3.12 -2.38
N THR A 12 -10.13 4.20 -1.67
CA THR A 12 -10.50 4.36 -0.27
C THR A 12 -11.88 4.98 -0.16
N SER A 13 -12.71 4.45 0.74
CA SER A 13 -14.03 5.00 1.03
C SER A 13 -14.41 4.76 2.48
N ASP A 14 -15.09 5.72 3.07
CA ASP A 14 -15.64 5.61 4.43
C ASP A 14 -17.13 5.27 4.44
N ARG A 15 -17.68 4.82 3.31
CA ARG A 15 -19.12 4.56 3.17
C ARG A 15 -19.67 3.54 4.16
N GLY A 16 -18.82 2.65 4.68
CA GLY A 16 -19.20 1.67 5.69
C GLY A 16 -18.97 2.12 7.13
N GLY A 17 -18.62 3.39 7.36
CA GLY A 17 -18.40 3.95 8.69
C GLY A 17 -16.94 4.18 9.07
N SER A 18 -16.00 3.54 8.40
CA SER A 18 -14.57 3.75 8.59
C SER A 18 -13.86 3.66 7.24
N PRO A 19 -12.67 4.30 7.09
CA PRO A 19 -11.94 4.22 5.84
C PRO A 19 -11.48 2.79 5.55
N GLN A 20 -11.89 2.27 4.41
CA GLN A 20 -11.54 0.93 3.94
C GLN A 20 -11.27 0.97 2.43
N ILE A 21 -10.62 -0.06 1.93
CA ILE A 21 -10.38 -0.21 0.51
C ILE A 21 -11.58 -0.92 -0.10
N TYR A 22 -12.09 -0.35 -1.19
CA TYR A 22 -13.18 -0.90 -2.01
C TYR A 22 -12.68 -1.08 -3.43
N ARG A 23 -13.34 -1.94 -4.18
CA ARG A 23 -13.10 -2.05 -5.61
C ARG A 23 -14.41 -1.87 -6.37
N GLN A 24 -14.32 -1.20 -7.50
CA GLN A 24 -15.44 -0.99 -8.41
C GLN A 24 -15.16 -1.71 -9.72
N PRO A 25 -16.01 -2.67 -10.13
CA PRO A 25 -15.89 -3.25 -11.47
C PRO A 25 -16.14 -2.16 -12.52
N LEU A 26 -15.25 -2.03 -13.50
CA LEU A 26 -15.39 -1.02 -14.54
C LEU A 26 -16.47 -1.35 -15.54
N ALA A 27 -16.88 -2.63 -15.63
CA ALA A 27 -17.98 -3.06 -16.48
C ALA A 27 -19.35 -2.72 -15.88
N GLY A 28 -19.41 -2.28 -14.62
CA GLY A 28 -20.66 -1.94 -13.93
C GLY A 28 -20.87 -2.80 -12.70
N GLY A 29 -21.93 -2.50 -11.95
CA GLY A 29 -22.24 -3.17 -10.71
C GLY A 29 -21.83 -2.36 -9.49
N SER A 30 -22.03 -2.94 -8.31
CA SER A 30 -21.77 -2.26 -7.04
C SER A 30 -20.30 -2.37 -6.63
N ALA A 31 -19.80 -1.33 -5.95
CA ALA A 31 -18.49 -1.40 -5.32
C ALA A 31 -18.49 -2.46 -4.22
N GLN A 32 -17.38 -3.17 -4.09
CA GLN A 32 -17.20 -4.24 -3.13
C GLN A 32 -16.11 -3.88 -2.14
N ARG A 33 -16.36 -4.07 -0.85
CA ARG A 33 -15.35 -3.87 0.16
C ARG A 33 -14.28 -4.95 0.08
N VAL A 34 -13.00 -4.56 0.15
CA VAL A 34 -11.86 -5.46 0.03
C VAL A 34 -11.19 -5.72 1.37
N THR A 35 -11.10 -4.69 2.24
CA THR A 35 -10.42 -4.80 3.54
C THR A 35 -11.43 -4.90 4.67
N PHE A 36 -11.18 -5.82 5.61
CA PHE A 36 -12.10 -6.10 6.71
C PHE A 36 -11.40 -6.15 8.07
N ASN A 37 -10.07 -6.17 8.10
CA ASN A 37 -9.32 -6.25 9.34
C ASN A 37 -9.08 -4.84 9.88
N GLY A 38 -9.56 -4.59 11.11
CA GLY A 38 -9.42 -3.28 11.71
C GLY A 38 -10.40 -2.26 11.15
N ASN A 39 -10.16 -0.99 11.47
CA ASN A 39 -11.06 0.11 11.15
C ASN A 39 -10.39 1.20 10.30
N TYR A 40 -9.28 0.88 9.63
CA TYR A 40 -8.57 1.87 8.84
C TYR A 40 -7.70 1.18 7.78
N ALA A 41 -7.98 1.46 6.51
CA ALA A 41 -7.15 1.03 5.40
C ALA A 41 -7.26 2.08 4.30
N VAL A 42 -6.13 2.66 3.89
CA VAL A 42 -6.10 3.77 2.93
C VAL A 42 -4.91 3.61 1.99
N SER A 43 -4.87 4.43 0.96
CA SER A 43 -3.74 4.54 0.01
C SER A 43 -3.42 3.23 -0.69
N PRO A 44 -4.40 2.63 -1.42
CA PRO A 44 -4.15 1.35 -2.06
C PRO A 44 -3.14 1.46 -3.20
N ALA A 45 -2.29 0.46 -3.32
CA ALA A 45 -1.44 0.22 -4.47
C ALA A 45 -1.55 -1.25 -4.85
N ILE A 46 -1.44 -1.56 -6.13
CA ILE A 46 -1.59 -2.93 -6.60
C ILE A 46 -0.29 -3.37 -7.28
N ASN A 47 0.08 -4.65 -7.13
CA ASN A 47 1.28 -5.16 -7.78
C ASN A 47 1.04 -5.32 -9.29
N PRO A 48 2.12 -5.37 -10.10
CA PRO A 48 1.98 -5.49 -11.55
C PRO A 48 1.26 -6.76 -12.00
N GLN A 49 1.29 -7.82 -11.18
CA GLN A 49 0.62 -9.08 -11.46
C GLN A 49 -0.88 -9.03 -11.16
N GLY A 50 -1.36 -8.02 -10.42
CA GLY A 50 -2.76 -7.90 -10.06
C GLY A 50 -3.22 -8.87 -8.96
N THR A 51 -2.28 -9.47 -8.22
CA THR A 51 -2.57 -10.51 -7.22
C THR A 51 -2.52 -10.03 -5.79
N GLU A 52 -1.84 -8.91 -5.53
CA GLU A 52 -1.68 -8.37 -4.19
C GLU A 52 -1.92 -6.87 -4.18
N ILE A 53 -2.51 -6.39 -3.09
CA ILE A 53 -2.74 -4.97 -2.87
C ILE A 53 -2.03 -4.56 -1.58
N SER A 54 -1.35 -3.42 -1.61
CA SER A 54 -0.77 -2.83 -0.41
C SER A 54 -1.58 -1.60 0.00
N TYR A 55 -1.57 -1.31 1.28
CA TYR A 55 -2.28 -0.15 1.82
C TYR A 55 -1.69 0.22 3.16
N VAL A 56 -2.12 1.36 3.69
CA VAL A 56 -1.76 1.80 5.03
C VAL A 56 -2.89 1.42 5.98
N THR A 57 -2.53 0.72 7.05
CA THR A 57 -3.44 0.42 8.15
C THR A 57 -3.01 1.17 9.41
N ARG A 58 -3.91 1.30 10.36
CA ARG A 58 -3.64 2.00 11.62
C ARG A 58 -4.03 1.11 12.80
N SER A 59 -3.13 1.02 13.77
CA SER A 59 -3.36 0.27 15.00
C SER A 59 -2.60 0.95 16.13
N ASN A 60 -3.29 1.23 17.23
CA ASN A 60 -2.70 1.88 18.42
C ASN A 60 -1.98 3.19 18.08
N GLY A 61 -2.55 3.99 17.17
CA GLY A 61 -1.99 5.27 16.78
C GLY A 61 -0.81 5.17 15.82
N ARG A 62 -0.45 3.98 15.35
CA ARG A 62 0.66 3.76 14.42
C ARG A 62 0.14 3.43 13.04
N TYR A 63 0.74 4.04 12.03
CA TYR A 63 0.43 3.81 10.62
C TYR A 63 1.46 2.84 10.05
N ARG A 64 1.00 1.75 9.47
CA ARG A 64 1.88 0.69 8.96
C ARG A 64 1.46 0.27 7.57
N VAL A 65 2.44 -0.19 6.79
CA VAL A 65 2.18 -0.76 5.47
C VAL A 65 1.77 -2.22 5.64
N ALA A 66 0.65 -2.57 5.03
CA ALA A 66 0.14 -3.92 4.97
C ALA A 66 0.03 -4.39 3.52
N ILE A 67 -0.02 -5.68 3.33
CA ILE A 67 -0.24 -6.31 2.03
C ILE A 67 -1.32 -7.37 2.17
N MET A 68 -2.17 -7.51 1.16
CA MET A 68 -3.23 -8.51 1.15
C MET A 68 -3.18 -9.29 -0.15
N ASP A 69 -3.28 -10.60 -0.04
CA ASP A 69 -3.50 -11.48 -1.18
C ASP A 69 -4.95 -11.35 -1.62
N LEU A 70 -5.19 -10.91 -2.86
CA LEU A 70 -6.54 -10.64 -3.35
C LEU A 70 -7.35 -11.92 -3.58
N GLN A 71 -6.70 -13.05 -3.76
CA GLN A 71 -7.38 -14.33 -3.96
C GLN A 71 -7.85 -14.93 -2.64
N THR A 72 -7.01 -14.89 -1.60
CA THR A 72 -7.31 -15.51 -0.31
C THR A 72 -7.87 -14.56 0.72
N GLY A 73 -7.62 -13.25 0.56
CA GLY A 73 -7.96 -12.23 1.56
C GLY A 73 -7.01 -12.18 2.75
N GLN A 74 -5.91 -12.92 2.70
CA GLN A 74 -4.96 -12.97 3.80
C GLN A 74 -4.12 -11.71 3.85
N GLU A 75 -4.05 -11.08 5.02
CA GLU A 75 -3.31 -9.84 5.26
C GLU A 75 -2.02 -10.10 6.02
N ARG A 76 -0.96 -9.37 5.67
CA ARG A 76 0.29 -9.33 6.43
C ARG A 76 0.68 -7.87 6.67
N ILE A 77 1.12 -7.58 7.89
CA ILE A 77 1.70 -6.27 8.23
C ILE A 77 3.20 -6.34 7.92
N LEU A 78 3.69 -5.44 7.06
CA LEU A 78 5.07 -5.50 6.59
C LEU A 78 6.01 -4.59 7.35
N THR A 79 5.51 -3.51 7.97
CA THR A 79 6.36 -2.53 8.65
C THR A 79 5.92 -2.36 10.09
N GLY A 80 6.82 -1.88 10.94
CA GLY A 80 6.56 -1.68 12.35
C GLY A 80 6.82 -0.27 12.85
N ASN A 81 6.95 0.71 11.94
CA ASN A 81 7.23 2.10 12.31
C ASN A 81 5.95 2.83 12.73
N GLU A 82 6.08 4.11 13.09
CA GLU A 82 4.94 4.87 13.60
C GLU A 82 4.12 5.57 12.50
N PHE A 83 4.77 6.01 11.42
CA PHE A 83 4.16 6.88 10.42
C PHE A 83 4.52 6.41 9.00
N ASP A 84 4.25 5.15 8.69
CA ASP A 84 4.48 4.63 7.35
C ASP A 84 3.29 4.99 6.46
N GLU A 85 3.55 5.46 5.25
CA GLU A 85 2.49 5.90 4.35
C GLU A 85 2.88 5.75 2.88
N SER A 86 1.89 5.89 2.00
CA SER A 86 2.05 5.99 0.55
C SER A 86 2.87 4.84 -0.05
N PRO A 87 2.49 3.57 0.20
CA PRO A 87 3.24 2.45 -0.37
C PRO A 87 3.05 2.35 -1.88
N CYS A 88 4.09 1.90 -2.57
CA CYS A 88 4.00 1.53 -3.97
C CYS A 88 4.88 0.33 -4.27
N PHE A 89 4.47 -0.49 -5.22
CA PHE A 89 5.22 -1.68 -5.60
C PHE A 89 6.34 -1.33 -6.57
N SER A 90 7.45 -2.07 -6.49
CA SER A 90 8.48 -2.06 -7.53
C SER A 90 7.91 -2.66 -8.82
N PRO A 91 8.55 -2.38 -9.98
CA PRO A 91 8.06 -2.90 -11.26
C PRO A 91 7.94 -4.42 -11.34
N ASN A 92 8.75 -5.16 -10.56
CA ASN A 92 8.64 -6.62 -10.51
C ASN A 92 7.65 -7.12 -9.44
N GLY A 93 7.06 -6.22 -8.64
CA GLY A 93 6.08 -6.59 -7.63
C GLY A 93 6.63 -7.23 -6.37
N ARG A 94 7.95 -7.25 -6.17
CA ARG A 94 8.56 -7.95 -5.04
C ARG A 94 8.99 -7.05 -3.90
N ILE A 95 9.02 -5.74 -4.13
CA ILE A 95 9.46 -4.77 -3.15
C ILE A 95 8.42 -3.67 -3.07
N ILE A 96 8.17 -3.19 -1.87
CA ILE A 96 7.33 -2.02 -1.63
C ILE A 96 8.23 -0.88 -1.15
N CYS A 97 8.09 0.28 -1.78
CA CYS A 97 8.69 1.52 -1.32
C CYS A 97 7.61 2.34 -0.63
N TYR A 98 7.93 2.94 0.48
CA TYR A 98 6.98 3.73 1.25
C TYR A 98 7.68 4.93 1.88
N ALA A 99 6.88 5.96 2.21
CA ALA A 99 7.37 7.11 2.96
C ALA A 99 7.20 6.85 4.45
N SER A 100 8.14 7.33 5.25
CA SER A 100 8.09 7.22 6.71
C SER A 100 8.75 8.42 7.34
N GLU A 101 8.77 8.46 8.66
CA GLU A 101 9.47 9.49 9.43
C GLU A 101 10.46 8.86 10.39
N ARG A 102 11.66 9.44 10.43
CA ARG A 102 12.69 9.07 11.40
C ARG A 102 13.29 10.35 11.97
N GLY A 103 13.12 10.53 13.29
CA GLY A 103 13.64 11.73 13.94
C GLY A 103 13.06 13.02 13.37
N LYS A 104 11.77 13.06 13.06
CA LYS A 104 11.04 14.19 12.46
C LYS A 104 11.43 14.52 11.03
N LYS A 105 12.15 13.62 10.35
CA LYS A 105 12.51 13.79 8.94
C LYS A 105 11.81 12.74 8.11
N GLY A 106 11.30 13.16 6.94
CA GLY A 106 10.77 12.24 5.95
C GLY A 106 11.88 11.41 5.34
N VAL A 107 11.67 10.11 5.27
CA VAL A 107 12.61 9.15 4.67
C VAL A 107 11.86 8.17 3.80
N LEU A 108 12.59 7.51 2.90
CA LEU A 108 12.06 6.40 2.12
C LEU A 108 12.49 5.08 2.73
N GLY A 109 11.56 4.17 2.89
CA GLY A 109 11.83 2.81 3.28
C GLY A 109 11.50 1.85 2.14
N THR A 110 12.14 0.70 2.16
CA THR A 110 11.80 -0.42 1.28
C THR A 110 11.60 -1.66 2.12
N VAL A 111 10.67 -2.51 1.70
CA VAL A 111 10.42 -3.79 2.35
C VAL A 111 10.03 -4.79 1.28
N SER A 112 10.56 -6.02 1.39
CA SER A 112 10.14 -7.09 0.49
C SER A 112 8.71 -7.53 0.81
N THR A 113 7.99 -8.05 -0.18
CA THR A 113 6.58 -8.43 0.00
C THR A 113 6.41 -9.60 0.96
N ASP A 114 7.47 -10.37 1.23
CA ASP A 114 7.46 -11.40 2.27
C ASP A 114 7.84 -10.88 3.66
N GLY A 115 8.20 -9.59 3.76
CA GLY A 115 8.60 -8.98 5.03
C GLY A 115 9.99 -9.32 5.52
N ALA A 116 10.76 -10.13 4.78
CA ALA A 116 12.04 -10.66 5.25
C ALA A 116 13.19 -9.66 5.17
N VAL A 117 13.14 -8.74 4.22
CA VAL A 117 14.23 -7.78 3.97
C VAL A 117 13.67 -6.37 3.96
N SER A 118 14.27 -5.49 4.73
CA SER A 118 13.90 -4.07 4.75
C SER A 118 15.14 -3.21 4.79
N ALA A 119 15.02 -1.99 4.26
CA ALA A 119 16.11 -1.02 4.24
C ALA A 119 15.57 0.39 4.22
N TRP A 120 16.40 1.33 4.67
CA TRP A 120 16.12 2.75 4.52
C TRP A 120 16.95 3.31 3.39
N LEU A 121 16.32 4.13 2.55
CA LEU A 121 17.03 4.88 1.52
C LEU A 121 17.45 6.22 2.09
N THR A 122 18.71 6.60 1.86
CA THR A 122 19.24 7.87 2.36
C THR A 122 18.62 9.02 1.58
N ALA A 123 17.98 9.95 2.30
CA ALA A 123 17.45 11.17 1.72
C ALA A 123 18.46 12.29 1.87
N SER A 124 18.65 13.08 0.82
CA SER A 124 19.65 14.16 0.82
C SER A 124 19.13 15.44 1.46
N ALA A 125 17.84 15.74 1.38
CA ALA A 125 17.26 16.95 1.95
C ALA A 125 15.73 16.88 1.94
N GLY A 126 15.11 17.50 2.95
CA GLY A 126 13.68 17.70 3.03
C GLY A 126 12.88 16.45 3.30
N ASP A 127 11.59 16.62 3.32
CA ASP A 127 10.65 15.52 3.51
C ASP A 127 10.40 14.81 2.18
N ILE A 128 10.26 13.48 2.27
CA ILE A 128 9.92 12.64 1.14
C ILE A 128 8.52 12.08 1.38
N ARG A 129 7.63 12.24 0.41
CA ARG A 129 6.25 11.77 0.46
C ARG A 129 5.87 11.13 -0.86
N GLU A 130 4.91 10.23 -0.81
CA GLU A 130 4.30 9.61 -1.98
C GLU A 130 5.32 9.03 -2.97
N PRO A 131 6.14 8.07 -2.51
CA PRO A 131 7.14 7.47 -3.38
C PRO A 131 6.49 6.78 -4.58
N THR A 132 7.13 6.88 -5.74
CA THR A 132 6.71 6.17 -6.93
C THR A 132 7.90 5.51 -7.59
N TRP A 133 7.64 4.42 -8.32
CA TRP A 133 8.63 3.72 -9.09
C TRP A 133 8.49 4.12 -10.56
N GLY A 134 9.60 4.48 -11.18
CA GLY A 134 9.64 4.65 -12.61
C GLY A 134 9.68 3.30 -13.33
N PRO A 135 9.49 3.29 -14.67
CA PRO A 135 9.68 2.07 -15.45
C PRO A 135 11.11 1.55 -15.31
N LEU A 136 11.28 0.24 -15.42
CA LEU A 136 12.62 -0.32 -15.50
C LEU A 136 13.25 0.09 -16.81
N LEU A 137 14.42 0.70 -16.71
CA LEU A 137 15.23 1.09 -17.87
C LEU A 137 16.37 0.08 -18.00
N ASP A 138 16.38 -0.63 -19.04
CA ASP A 138 17.43 -1.60 -19.33
C ASP A 138 18.59 -0.95 -20.10
#